data_7203465f48833d2c77651bd1784c5515
#
_entry.id   7203465f48833d2c77651bd1784c5515
#
_cell.length_a   1.000
_cell.length_b   1.000
_cell.length_c   1.000
_cell.angle_alpha   90.00
_cell.angle_beta   90.00
_cell.angle_gamma   90.00
#
_symmetry.space_group_name_H-M   'P 1'
#
loop_
_entity.id
_entity.type
_entity.pdbx_description
1 polymer ?
#
loop_
_entity_poly.entity_id
_entity_poly.type
_entity_poly.pdbx_seq_one_letter_code
_entity_poly.pdbx_strand_id
1 'polypeptide(L)' 'MPESAVGTARLHLSFPGHLASEPILHRLATEFGLVTNIRRANVEERGGWVIVEVDGDDDRVAEAIAWLAERGLGVDRIDE' A
#
# COMPACT_ATOMS: atom_id res chain seq x y z
N MET A 1 -13.48 1.08 23.87
CA MET A 1 -13.08 0.99 23.17
C MET A 1 -12.42 1.05 22.60
N PRO A 2 -12.11 1.13 22.50
CA PRO A 2 -11.56 1.39 21.60
C PRO A 2 -11.16 0.74 20.97
N GLU A 3 -11.23 0.55 20.82
CA GLU A 3 -11.09 0.07 19.91
C GLU A 3 -10.08 0.25 19.03
N SER A 4 -9.67 -0.64 18.22
CA SER A 4 -8.66 -0.31 17.28
C SER A 4 -9.15 0.83 16.42
N ALA A 5 -8.32 1.79 16.22
CA ALA A 5 -8.65 2.88 15.35
C ALA A 5 -8.65 2.36 13.92
N VAL A 6 -9.78 2.54 13.26
CA VAL A 6 -9.91 2.25 11.85
C VAL A 6 -9.77 3.58 11.14
N GLY A 7 -8.87 3.65 10.17
CA GLY A 7 -8.64 4.90 9.49
C GLY A 7 -8.22 4.69 8.06
N THR A 8 -7.98 5.80 7.40
CA THR A 8 -7.55 5.84 6.01
C THR A 8 -6.14 6.38 5.96
N ALA A 9 -5.25 5.69 5.28
CA ALA A 9 -3.91 6.17 5.01
C ALA A 9 -3.74 6.29 3.51
N ARG A 10 -3.11 7.37 3.07
CA ARG A 10 -2.78 7.55 1.66
C ARG A 10 -1.30 7.29 1.49
N LEU A 11 -0.98 6.38 0.59
CA LEU A 11 0.39 5.94 0.39
C LEU A 11 0.82 6.19 -1.05
N HIS A 12 2.04 6.66 -1.20
CA HIS A 12 2.71 6.69 -2.50
C HIS A 12 3.68 5.52 -2.52
N LEU A 13 3.42 4.57 -3.40
CA LEU A 13 4.24 3.39 -3.55
C LEU A 13 5.00 3.48 -4.85
N SER A 14 6.31 3.29 -4.78
CA SER A 14 7.12 3.17 -5.99
C SER A 14 7.75 1.78 -6.01
N PHE A 15 7.87 1.21 -7.20
CA PHE A 15 8.34 -0.17 -7.31
C PHE A 15 9.20 -0.34 -8.55
N PRO A 16 10.23 -1.20 -8.45
CA PRO A 16 11.05 -1.52 -9.61
C PRO A 16 10.30 -2.44 -10.56
N GLY A 17 10.83 -2.56 -11.78
CA GLY A 17 10.13 -3.28 -12.85
C GLY A 17 9.83 -4.72 -12.53
N HIS A 18 10.72 -5.40 -11.79
CA HIS A 18 10.49 -6.80 -11.48
C HIS A 18 9.31 -7.02 -10.52
N LEU A 19 8.83 -5.97 -9.87
CA LEU A 19 7.66 -6.06 -9.01
C LEU A 19 6.38 -5.59 -9.70
N ALA A 20 6.49 -5.10 -10.93
CA ALA A 20 5.35 -4.55 -11.63
C ALA A 20 4.26 -5.59 -11.89
N SER A 21 4.64 -6.85 -12.03
CA SER A 21 3.69 -7.93 -12.29
C SER A 21 3.18 -8.61 -11.03
N GLU A 22 3.69 -8.22 -9.86
CA GLU A 22 3.22 -8.81 -8.62
C GLU A 22 1.90 -8.19 -8.19
N PRO A 23 0.96 -9.00 -7.70
CA PRO A 23 -0.35 -8.45 -7.31
C PRO A 23 -0.29 -7.83 -5.91
N ILE A 24 0.47 -6.75 -5.78
CA ILE A 24 0.75 -6.14 -4.48
C ILE A 24 -0.53 -5.68 -3.79
N LEU A 25 -1.38 -4.95 -4.54
CA LEU A 25 -2.60 -4.41 -3.93
C LEU A 25 -3.58 -5.52 -3.54
N HIS A 26 -3.64 -6.58 -4.35
CA HIS A 26 -4.45 -7.73 -4.02
C HIS A 26 -3.97 -8.36 -2.72
N ARG A 27 -2.67 -8.44 -2.53
CA ARG A 27 -2.10 -9.02 -1.32
C ARG A 27 -2.34 -8.15 -0.10
N LEU A 28 -2.35 -6.83 -0.27
CA LEU A 28 -2.72 -5.95 0.83
C LEU A 28 -4.15 -6.25 1.29
N ALA A 29 -5.03 -6.51 0.35
CA ALA A 29 -6.42 -6.82 0.69
C ALA A 29 -6.54 -8.20 1.33
N THR A 30 -5.88 -9.21 0.77
CA THR A 30 -6.09 -10.59 1.22
C THR A 30 -5.28 -10.95 2.45
N GLU A 31 -4.07 -10.42 2.58
CA GLU A 31 -3.18 -10.79 3.69
C GLU A 31 -3.30 -9.83 4.87
N PHE A 32 -3.63 -8.59 4.62
CA PHE A 32 -3.72 -7.59 5.68
C PHE A 32 -5.14 -7.11 5.92
N GLY A 33 -6.08 -7.56 5.12
CA GLY A 33 -7.48 -7.19 5.30
C GLY A 33 -7.77 -5.73 5.02
N LEU A 34 -6.96 -5.09 4.19
CA LEU A 34 -7.13 -3.67 3.89
C LEU A 34 -7.98 -3.48 2.66
N VAL A 35 -8.82 -2.44 2.69
CA VAL A 35 -9.54 -2.01 1.50
C VAL A 35 -8.66 -1.01 0.77
N THR A 36 -8.38 -1.27 -0.49
CA THR A 36 -7.47 -0.45 -1.26
C THR A 36 -8.22 0.28 -2.36
N ASN A 37 -7.87 1.53 -2.58
CA ASN A 37 -8.50 2.35 -3.59
C ASN A 37 -7.41 3.15 -4.30
N ILE A 38 -7.18 2.81 -5.58
CA ILE A 38 -6.15 3.49 -6.37
C ILE A 38 -6.66 4.87 -6.73
N ARG A 39 -5.87 5.88 -6.40
CA ARG A 39 -6.21 7.26 -6.75
C ARG A 39 -5.50 7.69 -8.02
N ARG A 40 -4.24 7.32 -8.19
CA ARG A 40 -3.47 7.61 -9.38
C ARG A 40 -2.41 6.53 -9.54
N ALA A 41 -2.00 6.27 -10.76
CA ALA A 41 -0.98 5.28 -11.00
C ALA A 41 -0.29 5.55 -12.33
N ASN A 42 0.97 5.15 -12.40
CA ASN A 42 1.74 5.13 -13.65
C ASN A 42 2.62 3.90 -13.60
N VAL A 43 2.24 2.87 -14.36
CA VAL A 43 2.90 1.58 -14.32
C VAL A 43 3.52 1.32 -15.69
N GLU A 44 4.82 1.03 -15.69
CA GLU A 44 5.59 0.75 -16.89
C GLU A 44 6.42 -0.51 -16.67
N GLU A 45 7.00 -1.03 -17.75
CA GLU A 45 7.83 -2.23 -17.65
C GLU A 45 9.02 -2.04 -16.70
N ARG A 46 9.56 -0.84 -16.64
CA ARG A 46 10.71 -0.52 -15.83
C ARG A 46 10.37 -0.22 -14.39
N GLY A 47 9.09 -0.27 -14.05
CA GLY A 47 8.63 0.06 -12.73
C GLY A 47 7.53 1.10 -12.80
N GLY A 48 7.23 1.69 -11.67
CA GLY A 48 6.18 2.68 -11.64
C GLY A 48 5.88 3.13 -10.23
N TRP A 49 4.76 3.82 -10.11
CA TRP A 49 4.30 4.29 -8.81
C TRP A 49 2.78 4.26 -8.79
N VAL A 50 2.24 4.19 -7.60
CA VAL A 50 0.81 4.24 -7.40
C VAL A 50 0.50 5.03 -6.14
N ILE A 51 -0.51 5.87 -6.21
CA ILE A 51 -1.05 6.53 -5.03
C ILE A 51 -2.33 5.77 -4.67
N VAL A 52 -2.33 5.18 -3.51
CA VAL A 52 -3.42 4.32 -3.06
C VAL A 52 -3.88 4.75 -1.68
N GLU A 53 -5.18 4.72 -1.47
CA GLU A 53 -5.75 4.89 -0.13
C GLU A 53 -6.04 3.50 0.41
N VAL A 54 -5.63 3.26 1.64
CA VAL A 54 -5.89 2.00 2.31
C VAL A 54 -6.70 2.26 3.57
N ASP A 55 -7.74 1.49 3.75
CA ASP A 55 -8.61 1.59 4.92
C ASP A 55 -8.49 0.33 5.73
N GLY A 56 -8.37 0.48 7.03
CA GLY A 56 -8.34 -0.66 7.93
C GLY A 56 -7.78 -0.29 9.27
N ASP A 57 -7.52 -1.31 10.07
CA ASP A 57 -6.90 -1.17 11.37
C ASP A 57 -5.53 -0.52 11.25
N ASP A 58 -5.25 0.45 12.12
CA ASP A 58 -3.95 1.12 12.12
C ASP A 58 -2.80 0.13 12.26
N ASP A 59 -2.97 -0.90 13.08
CA ASP A 59 -1.93 -1.92 13.23
C ASP A 59 -1.69 -2.68 11.94
N ARG A 60 -2.76 -2.99 11.21
CA ARG A 60 -2.64 -3.69 9.94
C ARG A 60 -1.98 -2.81 8.89
N VAL A 61 -2.32 -1.52 8.88
CA VAL A 61 -1.69 -0.58 7.97
C VAL A 61 -0.19 -0.51 8.24
N ALA A 62 0.21 -0.42 9.51
CA ALA A 62 1.63 -0.38 9.86
C ALA A 62 2.35 -1.65 9.44
N GLU A 63 1.73 -2.82 9.66
CA GLU A 63 2.32 -4.09 9.23
C GLU A 63 2.47 -4.14 7.72
N ALA A 64 1.47 -3.65 7.00
CA ALA A 64 1.51 -3.65 5.54
C ALA A 64 2.62 -2.76 5.02
N ILE A 65 2.80 -1.59 5.62
CA ILE A 65 3.86 -0.67 5.20
C ILE A 65 5.22 -1.34 5.39
N ALA A 66 5.43 -2.00 6.53
CA ALA A 66 6.68 -2.72 6.78
C ALA A 66 6.89 -3.83 5.77
N TRP A 67 5.84 -4.57 5.46
CA TRP A 67 5.90 -5.66 4.48
C TRP A 67 6.29 -5.13 3.10
N LEU A 68 5.68 -4.02 2.69
CA LEU A 68 5.99 -3.41 1.40
C LEU A 68 7.45 -2.98 1.33
N ALA A 69 7.94 -2.36 2.40
CA ALA A 69 9.32 -1.91 2.44
C ALA A 69 10.29 -3.09 2.36
N GLU A 70 9.96 -4.20 3.03
CA GLU A 70 10.80 -5.39 2.99
C GLU A 70 10.86 -6.01 1.62
N ARG A 71 9.81 -5.85 0.83
CA ARG A 71 9.79 -6.37 -0.53
C ARG A 71 10.52 -5.47 -1.52
N GLY A 72 10.99 -4.33 -1.08
CA GLY A 72 11.78 -3.45 -1.93
C GLY A 72 11.00 -2.30 -2.56
N LEU A 73 9.77 -2.07 -2.12
CA LEU A 73 9.01 -0.93 -2.59
C LEU A 73 9.42 0.31 -1.81
N GLY A 74 9.37 1.46 -2.48
CA GLY A 74 9.43 2.74 -1.78
C GLY A 74 8.04 3.06 -1.27
N VAL A 75 7.92 3.39 0.01
CA VAL A 75 6.63 3.67 0.63
C VAL A 75 6.70 5.02 1.32
N ASP A 76 5.85 5.93 0.89
CA ASP A 76 5.72 7.24 1.52
C ASP A 76 4.27 7.45 1.91
N ARG A 77 4.06 7.88 3.15
CA ARG A 77 2.71 8.29 3.57
C ARG A 77 2.52 9.74 3.14
N ILE A 78 1.38 9.97 2.50
CA ILE A 78 1.02 11.31 2.05
C ILE A 78 0.00 11.86 3.02
N ASP A 79 0.37 12.93 3.70
CA ASP A 79 -0.54 13.61 4.61
C ASP A 79 -1.03 14.88 3.93
N GLU A 80 -2.29 15.15 4.14
CA GLU A 80 -2.85 16.38 3.59
C GLU A 80 -3.07 17.41 4.65
#